data_38829cc126988442dfe5dd5b7a0796a4
#
_entry.id   38829cc126988442dfe5dd5b7a0796a4
#
_cell.length_a   1.000
_cell.length_b   1.000
_cell.length_c   1.000
_cell.angle_alpha   90.00
_cell.angle_beta   90.00
_cell.angle_gamma   90.00
#
_symmetry.space_group_name_H-M   'P 1'
#
loop_
_entity.id
_entity.type
_entity.pdbx_description
1 polymer ?
#
loop_
_entity_poly.entity_id
_entity_poly.type
_entity_poly.pdbx_seq_one_letter_code
_entity_poly.pdbx_strand_id
1 'polypeptide(L)'
;MIGPDRLARATAEAAVPEQVVAYVAAVAGSRPLMIGDCVGFASGGALVLVGYPLHEPGDAKALAAAVDRALQMPGLERITVIGAARPPQAPPTAMVAQDIYYALPVPAPPPAQKLRNLLRRAQRELSLVQGRSWENDHAALVQRRLHEGRLAAGTRHIFGQLPRYIEASAGSLVVSGRRADGRLAAFAVGEFAALTTAFFMFCFRDPELAPPGSADLVLSGLLEEARRRGQTRMNLGLGVNAGIGFFKRKWGAEPFLPYVEASWEVKPRGFISKLRSLVIKRSS
;
A
#
# COMPACT_ATOMS: atom_id res chain seq x y z
N MET A 1 19.73 17.27 6.04
CA MET A 1 19.19 16.63 4.80
C MET A 1 19.31 15.12 4.95
N ILE A 2 18.21 14.40 4.75
CA ILE A 2 18.18 12.94 4.83
C ILE A 2 18.71 12.45 3.48
N GLY A 3 19.80 11.68 3.50
CA GLY A 3 20.41 11.19 2.27
C GLY A 3 19.47 10.29 1.47
N PRO A 4 19.52 10.30 0.14
CA PRO A 4 18.74 9.43 -0.74
C PRO A 4 18.88 7.95 -0.38
N ASP A 5 19.99 7.53 0.18
CA ASP A 5 20.29 6.16 0.60
C ASP A 5 19.30 5.62 1.67
N ARG A 6 18.85 6.47 2.60
CA ARG A 6 17.92 6.03 3.65
C ARG A 6 16.49 5.78 3.12
N LEU A 7 16.04 6.56 2.14
CA LEU A 7 14.75 6.33 1.48
C LEU A 7 14.81 5.12 0.53
N ALA A 8 15.94 4.91 -0.13
CA ALA A 8 16.17 3.68 -0.90
C ALA A 8 16.13 2.44 0.00
N ARG A 9 16.77 2.51 1.18
CA ARG A 9 16.72 1.46 2.20
C ARG A 9 15.27 1.20 2.65
N ALA A 10 14.45 2.23 2.87
CA ALA A 10 13.06 2.06 3.28
C ALA A 10 12.26 1.22 2.28
N THR A 11 12.46 1.45 0.97
CA THR A 11 11.84 0.63 -0.08
C THR A 11 12.44 -0.78 -0.12
N ALA A 12 13.77 -0.92 0.01
CA ALA A 12 14.44 -2.22 -0.03
C ALA A 12 14.04 -3.15 1.13
N GLU A 13 13.78 -2.60 2.31
CA GLU A 13 13.36 -3.33 3.52
C GLU A 13 11.84 -3.30 3.74
N ALA A 14 11.05 -2.81 2.78
CA ALA A 14 9.61 -2.68 2.91
C ALA A 14 8.91 -4.01 3.24
N ALA A 15 8.10 -4.01 4.30
CA ALA A 15 7.21 -5.09 4.69
C ALA A 15 5.76 -4.84 4.27
N VAL A 16 5.38 -3.56 4.11
CA VAL A 16 4.04 -3.11 3.70
C VAL A 16 4.13 -2.16 2.49
N PRO A 17 3.09 -2.11 1.64
CA PRO A 17 3.10 -1.29 0.42
C PRO A 17 3.38 0.19 0.68
N GLU A 18 2.93 0.71 1.81
CA GLU A 18 3.06 2.12 2.21
C GLU A 18 4.54 2.52 2.49
N GLN A 19 5.45 1.55 2.62
CA GLN A 19 6.89 1.80 2.72
C GLN A 19 7.58 1.92 1.36
N VAL A 20 6.89 1.59 0.27
CA VAL A 20 7.41 1.77 -1.10
C VAL A 20 7.35 3.25 -1.46
N VAL A 21 8.48 3.93 -1.34
CA VAL A 21 8.58 5.40 -1.43
C VAL A 21 8.07 5.91 -2.78
N ALA A 22 8.45 5.27 -3.89
CA ALA A 22 8.04 5.67 -5.23
C ALA A 22 6.51 5.56 -5.41
N TYR A 23 5.88 4.52 -4.84
CA TYR A 23 4.43 4.35 -4.87
C TYR A 23 3.70 5.49 -4.16
N VAL A 24 4.00 5.69 -2.87
CA VAL A 24 3.26 6.67 -2.07
C VAL A 24 3.52 8.10 -2.54
N ALA A 25 4.76 8.43 -2.88
CA ALA A 25 5.11 9.76 -3.40
C ALA A 25 4.38 10.05 -4.73
N ALA A 26 4.31 9.09 -5.64
CA ALA A 26 3.61 9.24 -6.91
C ALA A 26 2.10 9.41 -6.73
N VAL A 27 1.49 8.61 -5.85
CA VAL A 27 0.04 8.63 -5.63
C VAL A 27 -0.41 9.84 -4.82
N ALA A 28 0.30 10.16 -3.74
CA ALA A 28 -0.11 11.25 -2.83
C ALA A 28 0.48 12.61 -3.20
N GLY A 29 1.43 12.69 -4.13
CA GLY A 29 2.17 13.93 -4.42
C GLY A 29 2.91 14.48 -3.19
N SER A 30 3.27 13.63 -2.25
CA SER A 30 3.83 13.98 -0.96
C SER A 30 5.35 13.85 -0.94
N ARG A 31 6.01 14.60 -0.04
CA ARG A 31 7.45 14.55 0.14
C ARG A 31 7.82 13.46 1.14
N PRO A 32 8.57 12.44 0.73
CA PRO A 32 9.03 11.39 1.62
C PRO A 32 10.14 11.88 2.56
N LEU A 33 10.16 11.34 3.79
CA LEU A 33 11.20 11.59 4.79
C LEU A 33 11.32 10.42 5.75
N MET A 34 12.48 10.29 6.40
CA MET A 34 12.68 9.31 7.48
C MET A 34 12.50 9.97 8.84
N ILE A 35 11.73 9.34 9.72
CA ILE A 35 11.52 9.75 11.10
C ILE A 35 11.93 8.58 12.00
N GLY A 36 13.15 8.66 12.56
CA GLY A 36 13.76 7.48 13.16
C GLY A 36 13.97 6.39 12.12
N ASP A 37 13.45 5.20 12.39
CA ASP A 37 13.47 4.04 11.50
C ASP A 37 12.13 3.82 10.77
N CYS A 38 11.26 4.82 10.76
CA CYS A 38 9.99 4.83 10.05
C CYS A 38 10.03 5.78 8.86
N VAL A 39 9.26 5.48 7.80
CA VAL A 39 9.08 6.37 6.67
C VAL A 39 7.86 7.26 6.89
N GLY A 40 7.97 8.53 6.56
CA GLY A 40 6.88 9.50 6.59
C GLY A 40 6.68 10.17 5.24
N PHE A 41 5.49 10.72 5.03
CA PHE A 41 5.10 11.43 3.81
C PHE A 41 4.40 12.73 4.21
N ALA A 42 5.04 13.86 3.92
CA ALA A 42 4.56 15.18 4.32
C ALA A 42 3.94 15.95 3.13
N SER A 43 2.82 16.61 3.37
CA SER A 43 2.15 17.50 2.42
C SER A 43 1.28 18.53 3.15
N GLY A 44 1.48 19.82 2.92
CA GLY A 44 0.57 20.91 3.36
C GLY A 44 0.23 20.87 4.86
N GLY A 45 1.19 20.74 5.76
CA GLY A 45 0.93 20.66 7.22
C GLY A 45 0.45 19.27 7.71
N ALA A 46 0.20 18.33 6.79
CA ALA A 46 -0.15 16.95 7.12
C ALA A 46 1.05 16.00 6.98
N LEU A 47 1.08 14.99 7.84
CA LEU A 47 2.06 13.90 7.81
C LEU A 47 1.34 12.56 7.87
N VAL A 48 1.68 11.66 6.96
CA VAL A 48 1.41 10.22 7.10
C VAL A 48 2.70 9.56 7.56
N LEU A 49 2.70 8.97 8.75
CA LEU A 49 3.83 8.19 9.29
C LEU A 49 3.53 6.70 9.14
N VAL A 50 4.33 6.00 8.34
CA VAL A 50 4.27 4.55 8.18
C VAL A 50 5.08 3.92 9.30
N GLY A 51 4.39 3.62 10.38
CA GLY A 51 4.94 3.21 11.68
C GLY A 51 5.23 1.71 11.78
N TYR A 52 5.76 1.13 10.73
CA TYR A 52 6.43 -0.17 10.73
C TYR A 52 7.93 0.10 10.66
N PRO A 53 8.65 0.10 11.81
CA PRO A 53 10.09 0.31 11.81
C PRO A 53 10.80 -0.71 10.90
N LEU A 54 11.80 -0.27 10.13
CA LEU A 54 12.42 -1.10 9.09
C LEU A 54 13.14 -2.33 9.68
N HIS A 55 13.77 -2.18 10.85
CA HIS A 55 14.47 -3.28 11.49
C HIS A 55 13.52 -4.34 12.08
N GLU A 56 12.35 -3.91 12.61
CA GLU A 56 11.33 -4.78 13.22
C GLU A 56 9.95 -4.14 13.10
N PRO A 57 9.12 -4.54 12.13
CA PRO A 57 7.82 -3.90 11.86
C PRO A 57 6.83 -3.87 13.04
N GLY A 58 7.04 -4.71 14.06
CA GLY A 58 6.22 -4.78 15.28
C GLY A 58 6.75 -3.96 16.46
N ASP A 59 7.90 -3.28 16.36
CA ASP A 59 8.51 -2.55 17.47
C ASP A 59 7.70 -1.32 17.87
N ALA A 60 6.86 -1.48 18.90
CA ALA A 60 6.02 -0.43 19.43
C ALA A 60 6.81 0.73 20.08
N LYS A 61 8.02 0.48 20.61
CA LYS A 61 8.87 1.52 21.20
C LYS A 61 9.48 2.41 20.13
N ALA A 62 9.97 1.80 19.04
CA ALA A 62 10.48 2.55 17.90
C ALA A 62 9.37 3.36 17.22
N LEU A 63 8.17 2.80 17.08
CA LEU A 63 6.98 3.53 16.62
C LEU A 63 6.68 4.73 17.51
N ALA A 64 6.57 4.56 18.84
CA ALA A 64 6.28 5.64 19.77
C ALA A 64 7.34 6.76 19.67
N ALA A 65 8.62 6.40 19.63
CA ALA A 65 9.72 7.37 19.48
C ALA A 65 9.66 8.11 18.11
N ALA A 66 9.23 7.45 17.04
CA ALA A 66 9.04 8.10 15.74
C ALA A 66 7.87 9.08 15.78
N VAL A 67 6.75 8.73 16.43
CA VAL A 67 5.61 9.64 16.63
C VAL A 67 6.00 10.86 17.46
N ASP A 68 6.75 10.69 18.56
CA ASP A 68 7.24 11.81 19.37
C ASP A 68 8.09 12.78 18.55
N ARG A 69 8.97 12.26 17.69
CA ARG A 69 9.78 13.09 16.77
C ARG A 69 8.89 13.78 15.73
N ALA A 70 7.91 13.09 15.16
CA ALA A 70 6.98 13.65 14.21
C ALA A 70 6.19 14.83 14.81
N LEU A 71 5.71 14.70 16.04
CA LEU A 71 4.96 15.73 16.77
C LEU A 71 5.82 16.97 17.12
N GLN A 72 7.16 16.90 16.98
CA GLN A 72 8.06 18.06 17.12
C GLN A 72 8.26 18.82 15.80
N MET A 73 7.77 18.30 14.68
CA MET A 73 7.96 18.95 13.38
C MET A 73 7.25 20.30 13.33
N PRO A 74 7.94 21.36 12.86
CA PRO A 74 7.31 22.69 12.75
C PRO A 74 6.22 22.68 11.69
N GLY A 75 5.10 23.35 11.98
CA GLY A 75 3.98 23.47 11.05
C GLY A 75 3.16 22.21 10.83
N LEU A 76 3.34 21.18 11.68
CA LEU A 76 2.49 19.99 11.64
C LEU A 76 1.11 20.31 12.24
N GLU A 77 0.07 20.16 11.43
CA GLU A 77 -1.33 20.40 11.79
C GLU A 77 -2.13 19.10 11.94
N ARG A 78 -1.77 18.07 11.16
CA ARG A 78 -2.43 16.77 11.18
C ARG A 78 -1.42 15.65 11.04
N ILE A 79 -1.61 14.58 11.79
CA ILE A 79 -0.85 13.35 11.63
C ILE A 79 -1.78 12.15 11.44
N THR A 80 -1.41 11.28 10.51
CA THR A 80 -1.97 9.92 10.37
C THR A 80 -0.82 8.95 10.60
N VAL A 81 -1.01 8.02 11.53
CA VAL A 81 -0.04 6.96 11.82
C VAL A 81 -0.64 5.64 11.37
N ILE A 82 0.07 4.94 10.49
CA ILE A 82 -0.26 3.59 10.04
C ILE A 82 0.77 2.65 10.67
N GLY A 83 0.36 1.66 11.45
CA GLY A 83 1.30 0.78 12.14
C GLY A 83 0.65 -0.50 12.66
N ALA A 84 1.44 -1.34 13.34
CA ALA A 84 0.94 -2.59 13.91
C ALA A 84 0.05 -2.38 15.16
N ALA A 85 0.12 -1.21 15.79
CA ALA A 85 -0.67 -0.86 16.97
C ALA A 85 -0.99 0.65 16.96
N ARG A 86 -2.02 1.02 17.74
CA ARG A 86 -2.32 2.43 18.00
C ARG A 86 -1.16 3.04 18.82
N PRO A 87 -0.57 4.16 18.37
CA PRO A 87 0.49 4.81 19.14
C PRO A 87 -0.08 5.43 20.42
N PRO A 88 0.67 5.40 21.55
CA PRO A 88 0.20 5.94 22.84
C PRO A 88 -0.07 7.45 22.80
N GLN A 89 0.54 8.17 21.86
CA GLN A 89 0.33 9.61 21.65
C GLN A 89 -1.02 9.94 20.99
N ALA A 90 -1.70 8.97 20.39
CA ALA A 90 -2.99 9.20 19.74
C ALA A 90 -4.05 9.55 20.80
N PRO A 91 -4.70 10.73 20.73
CA PRO A 91 -5.71 11.13 21.72
C PRO A 91 -6.95 10.22 21.62
N PRO A 92 -7.79 10.12 22.67
CA PRO A 92 -9.03 9.34 22.62
C PRO A 92 -9.94 9.70 21.43
N THR A 93 -9.89 10.95 20.98
CA THR A 93 -10.66 11.49 19.86
C THR A 93 -10.07 11.17 18.47
N ALA A 94 -8.92 10.51 18.39
CA ALA A 94 -8.36 10.12 17.12
C ALA A 94 -9.31 9.18 16.36
N MET A 95 -9.46 9.43 15.07
CA MET A 95 -10.15 8.47 14.19
C MET A 95 -9.27 7.22 14.04
N VAL A 96 -9.85 6.05 14.23
CA VAL A 96 -9.11 4.78 14.18
C VAL A 96 -9.80 3.82 13.21
N ALA A 97 -9.02 3.25 12.30
CA ALA A 97 -9.40 2.11 11.46
C ALA A 97 -8.47 0.92 11.74
N GLN A 98 -8.99 -0.30 11.60
CA GLN A 98 -8.21 -1.52 11.83
C GLN A 98 -8.46 -2.52 10.72
N ASP A 99 -7.41 -3.24 10.34
CA ASP A 99 -7.43 -4.36 9.37
C ASP A 99 -6.21 -5.25 9.63
N ILE A 100 -5.94 -6.16 8.72
CA ILE A 100 -4.75 -7.03 8.77
C ILE A 100 -4.20 -7.25 7.36
N TYR A 101 -2.88 -7.20 7.21
CA TYR A 101 -2.22 -7.64 5.98
C TYR A 101 -2.20 -9.16 5.91
N TYR A 102 -2.38 -9.66 4.69
CA TYR A 102 -2.22 -11.08 4.38
C TYR A 102 -0.97 -11.29 3.54
N ALA A 103 -0.25 -12.36 3.82
CA ALA A 103 0.93 -12.70 3.04
C ALA A 103 0.95 -14.18 2.64
N LEU A 104 1.64 -14.44 1.52
CA LEU A 104 1.97 -15.76 1.02
C LEU A 104 3.49 -15.97 1.10
N PRO A 105 3.99 -17.17 1.44
CA PRO A 105 5.37 -17.51 1.17
C PRO A 105 5.63 -17.56 -0.35
N VAL A 106 6.87 -17.31 -0.75
CA VAL A 106 7.33 -17.50 -2.13
C VAL A 106 8.52 -18.47 -2.08
N PRO A 107 8.40 -19.63 -2.74
CA PRO A 107 7.28 -20.11 -3.57
C PRO A 107 6.01 -20.36 -2.76
N ALA A 108 4.86 -20.08 -3.39
CA ALA A 108 3.56 -20.34 -2.79
C ALA A 108 3.32 -21.87 -2.63
N PRO A 109 2.54 -22.30 -1.62
CA PRO A 109 2.18 -23.69 -1.46
C PRO A 109 1.39 -24.21 -2.69
N PRO A 110 1.44 -25.52 -2.97
CA PRO A 110 0.68 -26.07 -4.08
C PRO A 110 -0.81 -25.74 -3.95
N PRO A 111 -1.44 -25.18 -5.00
CA PRO A 111 -2.84 -24.77 -4.93
C PRO A 111 -3.77 -25.98 -4.75
N ALA A 112 -4.82 -25.82 -3.96
CA ALA A 112 -5.88 -26.82 -3.82
C ALA A 112 -6.54 -27.15 -5.16
N GLN A 113 -7.17 -28.33 -5.28
CA GLN A 113 -7.75 -28.84 -6.53
C GLN A 113 -8.69 -27.81 -7.21
N LYS A 114 -9.54 -27.15 -6.43
CA LYS A 114 -10.48 -26.13 -6.93
C LYS A 114 -9.74 -24.95 -7.57
N LEU A 115 -8.68 -24.47 -6.96
CA LEU A 115 -7.86 -23.37 -7.49
C LEU A 115 -7.09 -23.80 -8.74
N ARG A 116 -6.52 -25.02 -8.76
CA ARG A 116 -5.89 -25.59 -9.98
C ARG A 116 -6.86 -25.64 -11.16
N ASN A 117 -8.11 -26.04 -10.93
CA ASN A 117 -9.13 -26.10 -11.97
C ASN A 117 -9.48 -24.69 -12.50
N LEU A 118 -9.57 -23.68 -11.61
CA LEU A 118 -9.77 -22.28 -12.01
C LEU A 118 -8.62 -21.76 -12.85
N LEU A 119 -7.38 -22.00 -12.45
CA LEU A 119 -6.17 -21.61 -13.19
C LEU A 119 -6.15 -22.25 -14.58
N ARG A 120 -6.36 -23.59 -14.67
CA ARG A 120 -6.42 -24.29 -15.96
C ARG A 120 -7.51 -23.73 -16.88
N ARG A 121 -8.67 -23.39 -16.32
CA ARG A 121 -9.76 -22.77 -17.10
C ARG A 121 -9.34 -21.42 -17.64
N ALA A 122 -8.82 -20.54 -16.80
CA ALA A 122 -8.36 -19.21 -17.24
C ALA A 122 -7.23 -19.31 -18.27
N GLN A 123 -6.27 -20.23 -18.11
CA GLN A 123 -5.15 -20.47 -19.04
C GLN A 123 -5.57 -20.97 -20.43
N ARG A 124 -6.76 -21.56 -20.58
CA ARG A 124 -7.28 -21.95 -21.90
C ARG A 124 -7.80 -20.75 -22.70
N GLU A 125 -8.23 -19.69 -22.01
CA GLU A 125 -8.88 -18.54 -22.60
C GLU A 125 -7.98 -17.28 -22.61
N LEU A 126 -6.98 -17.24 -21.73
CA LEU A 126 -6.10 -16.10 -21.54
C LEU A 126 -4.63 -16.47 -21.63
N SER A 127 -3.86 -15.66 -22.32
CA SER A 127 -2.40 -15.62 -22.24
C SER A 127 -1.95 -14.49 -21.34
N LEU A 128 -0.83 -14.70 -20.60
CA LEU A 128 -0.23 -13.65 -19.76
C LEU A 128 0.81 -12.87 -20.56
N VAL A 129 0.69 -11.54 -20.48
CA VAL A 129 1.69 -10.58 -20.96
C VAL A 129 2.19 -9.80 -19.75
N GLN A 130 3.51 -9.66 -19.63
CA GLN A 130 4.15 -8.97 -18.51
C GLN A 130 4.99 -7.80 -19.01
N GLY A 131 4.96 -6.69 -18.31
CA GLY A 131 5.74 -5.51 -18.65
C GLY A 131 5.45 -4.34 -17.73
N ARG A 132 6.06 -3.19 -18.03
CA ARG A 132 5.79 -1.93 -17.32
C ARG A 132 4.93 -0.97 -18.16
N SER A 133 4.42 -1.45 -19.30
CA SER A 133 3.59 -0.63 -20.16
C SER A 133 2.21 -0.43 -19.58
N TRP A 134 1.78 0.83 -19.53
CA TRP A 134 0.41 1.20 -19.26
C TRP A 134 -0.28 1.57 -20.57
N GLU A 135 -1.28 0.79 -20.96
CA GLU A 135 -1.97 0.94 -22.23
C GLU A 135 -3.37 1.52 -22.05
N ASN A 136 -4.01 1.96 -23.13
CA ASN A 136 -5.33 2.57 -23.11
C ASN A 136 -6.42 1.61 -22.57
N ASP A 137 -6.30 0.31 -22.80
CA ASP A 137 -7.25 -0.68 -22.30
C ASP A 137 -7.13 -0.92 -20.78
N HIS A 138 -5.91 -0.79 -20.19
CA HIS A 138 -5.74 -0.74 -18.74
C HIS A 138 -6.48 0.46 -18.16
N ALA A 139 -6.28 1.65 -18.76
CA ALA A 139 -6.97 2.87 -18.33
C ALA A 139 -8.49 2.74 -18.44
N ALA A 140 -8.99 2.19 -19.54
CA ALA A 140 -10.42 1.96 -19.77
C ALA A 140 -11.03 1.03 -18.70
N LEU A 141 -10.34 -0.05 -18.34
CA LEU A 141 -10.81 -0.99 -17.33
C LEU A 141 -10.83 -0.36 -15.92
N VAL A 142 -9.84 0.45 -15.58
CA VAL A 142 -9.82 1.23 -14.33
C VAL A 142 -10.96 2.25 -14.32
N GLN A 143 -11.16 3.00 -15.42
CA GLN A 143 -12.25 3.97 -15.53
C GLN A 143 -13.63 3.31 -15.39
N ARG A 144 -13.85 2.16 -16.03
CA ARG A 144 -15.08 1.37 -15.83
C ARG A 144 -15.30 1.07 -14.34
N ARG A 145 -14.25 0.60 -13.64
CA ARG A 145 -14.34 0.30 -12.19
C ARG A 145 -14.65 1.55 -11.35
N LEU A 146 -14.13 2.71 -11.73
CA LEU A 146 -14.41 3.98 -11.07
C LEU A 146 -15.87 4.42 -11.23
N HIS A 147 -16.52 4.09 -12.35
CA HIS A 147 -17.91 4.41 -12.62
C HIS A 147 -18.90 3.40 -12.00
N GLU A 148 -18.58 2.11 -11.98
CA GLU A 148 -19.45 1.04 -11.47
C GLU A 148 -19.55 1.01 -9.94
N GLY A 149 -18.58 1.55 -9.21
CA GLY A 149 -18.42 1.31 -7.78
C GLY A 149 -18.74 2.50 -6.90
N ARG A 150 -19.36 2.23 -5.75
CA ARG A 150 -19.36 3.13 -4.59
C ARG A 150 -17.98 3.07 -3.90
N LEU A 151 -16.96 3.61 -4.57
CA LEU A 151 -15.61 3.65 -4.04
C LEU A 151 -15.43 4.89 -3.15
N ALA A 152 -14.70 4.74 -2.04
CA ALA A 152 -14.27 5.86 -1.22
C ALA A 152 -13.41 6.85 -2.05
N ALA A 153 -13.44 8.13 -1.69
CA ALA A 153 -12.71 9.18 -2.42
C ALA A 153 -11.20 8.87 -2.50
N GLY A 154 -10.58 8.38 -1.42
CA GLY A 154 -9.17 7.95 -1.40
C GLY A 154 -8.87 6.83 -2.40
N THR A 155 -9.73 5.81 -2.48
CA THR A 155 -9.57 4.71 -3.45
C THR A 155 -9.69 5.21 -4.88
N ARG A 156 -10.64 6.12 -5.17
CA ARG A 156 -10.77 6.75 -6.50
C ARG A 156 -9.50 7.50 -6.87
N HIS A 157 -8.97 8.28 -5.93
CA HIS A 157 -7.74 9.03 -6.13
C HIS A 157 -6.58 8.08 -6.45
N ILE A 158 -6.36 7.05 -5.64
CA ILE A 158 -5.30 6.05 -5.85
C ILE A 158 -5.40 5.42 -7.24
N PHE A 159 -6.59 4.96 -7.64
CA PHE A 159 -6.79 4.33 -8.95
C PHE A 159 -6.50 5.30 -10.12
N GLY A 160 -6.83 6.58 -9.97
CA GLY A 160 -6.51 7.61 -10.95
C GLY A 160 -5.01 7.90 -11.10
N GLN A 161 -4.19 7.56 -10.09
CA GLN A 161 -2.75 7.79 -10.08
C GLN A 161 -1.93 6.54 -10.50
N LEU A 162 -2.57 5.44 -10.89
CA LEU A 162 -1.87 4.21 -11.29
C LEU A 162 -0.85 4.41 -12.41
N PRO A 163 -1.14 5.16 -13.50
CA PRO A 163 -0.15 5.39 -14.56
C PRO A 163 1.11 6.06 -14.01
N ARG A 164 0.93 7.11 -13.19
CA ARG A 164 2.03 7.85 -12.57
C ARG A 164 2.86 6.99 -11.63
N TYR A 165 2.21 6.09 -10.88
CA TYR A 165 2.92 5.14 -10.02
C TYR A 165 3.76 4.16 -10.84
N ILE A 166 3.18 3.55 -11.89
CA ILE A 166 3.88 2.57 -12.73
C ILE A 166 5.09 3.21 -13.42
N GLU A 167 4.97 4.46 -13.85
CA GLU A 167 6.08 5.23 -14.41
C GLU A 167 7.17 5.49 -13.37
N ALA A 168 6.80 5.93 -12.17
CA ALA A 168 7.73 6.35 -11.11
C ALA A 168 8.47 5.19 -10.44
N SER A 169 7.86 4.00 -10.32
CA SER A 169 8.48 2.86 -9.64
C SER A 169 9.15 1.90 -10.62
N ALA A 170 10.49 1.80 -10.56
CA ALA A 170 11.23 0.79 -11.31
C ALA A 170 10.90 -0.65 -10.90
N GLY A 171 10.37 -0.85 -9.69
CA GLY A 171 9.93 -2.14 -9.16
C GLY A 171 8.54 -2.57 -9.62
N SER A 172 7.75 -1.66 -10.21
CA SER A 172 6.39 -1.99 -10.66
C SER A 172 6.39 -2.95 -11.84
N LEU A 173 5.40 -3.83 -11.88
CA LEU A 173 5.16 -4.77 -12.99
C LEU A 173 3.65 -4.90 -13.22
N VAL A 174 3.22 -4.82 -14.46
CA VAL A 174 1.86 -5.10 -14.89
C VAL A 174 1.80 -6.50 -15.51
N VAL A 175 0.94 -7.36 -14.99
CA VAL A 175 0.64 -8.68 -15.55
C VAL A 175 -0.77 -8.65 -16.11
N SER A 176 -0.87 -8.75 -17.43
CA SER A 176 -2.11 -8.66 -18.21
C SER A 176 -2.54 -10.03 -18.72
N GLY A 177 -3.79 -10.41 -18.43
CA GLY A 177 -4.45 -11.58 -19.00
C GLY A 177 -5.23 -11.17 -20.24
N ARG A 178 -4.75 -11.55 -21.43
CA ARG A 178 -5.34 -11.19 -22.73
C ARG A 178 -5.99 -12.40 -23.40
N ARG A 179 -7.13 -12.18 -24.04
CA ARG A 179 -7.80 -13.17 -24.89
C ARG A 179 -7.03 -13.36 -26.20
N ALA A 180 -7.37 -14.41 -26.96
CA ALA A 180 -6.73 -14.72 -28.25
C ALA A 180 -6.87 -13.58 -29.29
N ASP A 181 -7.92 -12.77 -29.19
CA ASP A 181 -8.15 -11.58 -30.01
C ASP A 181 -7.40 -10.33 -29.55
N GLY A 182 -6.54 -10.47 -28.52
CA GLY A 182 -5.74 -9.38 -27.93
C GLY A 182 -6.46 -8.57 -26.86
N ARG A 183 -7.78 -8.67 -26.68
CA ARG A 183 -8.52 -7.88 -25.70
C ARG A 183 -8.10 -8.20 -24.27
N LEU A 184 -7.97 -7.16 -23.43
CA LEU A 184 -7.63 -7.25 -22.03
C LEU A 184 -8.82 -7.76 -21.22
N ALA A 185 -8.67 -8.92 -20.58
CA ALA A 185 -9.70 -9.49 -19.70
C ALA A 185 -9.47 -9.21 -18.21
N ALA A 186 -8.21 -9.17 -17.79
CA ALA A 186 -7.82 -8.84 -16.43
C ALA A 186 -6.38 -8.35 -16.39
N PHE A 187 -6.03 -7.55 -15.39
CA PHE A 187 -4.63 -7.28 -15.10
C PHE A 187 -4.40 -7.12 -13.59
N ALA A 188 -3.16 -7.31 -13.18
CA ALA A 188 -2.70 -6.99 -11.85
C ALA A 188 -1.43 -6.15 -11.91
N VAL A 189 -1.24 -5.31 -10.91
CA VAL A 189 0.00 -4.55 -10.68
C VAL A 189 0.69 -5.14 -9.47
N GLY A 190 1.94 -5.55 -9.64
CA GLY A 190 2.85 -5.95 -8.57
C GLY A 190 3.93 -4.92 -8.34
N GLU A 191 4.54 -4.94 -7.16
CA GLU A 191 5.70 -4.14 -6.81
C GLU A 191 6.81 -5.05 -6.26
N PHE A 192 8.03 -4.89 -6.76
CA PHE A 192 9.14 -5.80 -6.54
C PHE A 192 10.44 -5.08 -6.12
N ALA A 193 10.37 -3.82 -5.71
CA ALA A 193 11.54 -3.05 -5.32
C ALA A 193 12.12 -3.47 -3.96
N ALA A 194 11.33 -4.13 -3.10
CA ALA A 194 11.85 -4.64 -1.83
C ALA A 194 12.61 -5.96 -2.02
N LEU A 195 13.64 -6.16 -1.19
CA LEU A 195 14.55 -7.30 -1.32
C LEU A 195 13.88 -8.66 -1.05
N THR A 196 13.03 -8.72 -0.02
CA THR A 196 12.44 -9.97 0.45
C THR A 196 10.95 -10.09 0.20
N THR A 197 10.25 -8.96 -0.01
CA THR A 197 8.79 -8.90 -0.10
C THR A 197 8.34 -8.36 -1.44
N ALA A 198 7.57 -9.14 -2.19
CA ALA A 198 6.78 -8.64 -3.30
C ALA A 198 5.42 -8.15 -2.80
N PHE A 199 4.78 -7.26 -3.54
CA PHE A 199 3.46 -6.75 -3.19
C PHE A 199 2.48 -6.96 -4.34
N PHE A 200 1.30 -7.50 -4.02
CA PHE A 200 0.14 -7.53 -4.91
C PHE A 200 -0.64 -6.24 -4.70
N MET A 201 -0.38 -5.23 -5.54
CA MET A 201 -0.87 -3.88 -5.34
C MET A 201 -2.31 -3.69 -5.77
N PHE A 202 -2.63 -4.08 -7.01
CA PHE A 202 -3.94 -3.85 -7.62
C PHE A 202 -4.31 -5.00 -8.53
N CYS A 203 -5.63 -5.26 -8.66
CA CYS A 203 -6.16 -6.23 -9.61
C CYS A 203 -7.51 -5.76 -10.16
N PHE A 204 -7.64 -5.78 -11.47
CA PHE A 204 -8.85 -5.40 -12.18
C PHE A 204 -9.28 -6.51 -13.15
N ARG A 205 -10.58 -6.70 -13.28
CA ARG A 205 -11.18 -7.66 -14.20
C ARG A 205 -12.27 -6.99 -15.00
N ASP A 206 -12.30 -7.27 -16.28
CA ASP A 206 -13.46 -6.94 -17.11
C ASP A 206 -14.60 -7.89 -16.79
N PRO A 207 -15.80 -7.41 -16.44
CA PRO A 207 -16.92 -8.27 -16.05
C PRO A 207 -17.44 -9.17 -17.20
N GLU A 208 -17.24 -8.77 -18.46
CA GLU A 208 -17.72 -9.47 -19.65
C GLU A 208 -16.67 -10.39 -20.25
N LEU A 209 -15.40 -9.97 -20.23
CA LEU A 209 -14.29 -10.66 -20.91
C LEU A 209 -13.54 -11.64 -20.01
N ALA A 210 -13.57 -11.45 -18.69
CA ALA A 210 -12.76 -12.21 -17.76
C ALA A 210 -13.39 -13.57 -17.40
N PRO A 211 -12.85 -14.70 -17.86
CA PRO A 211 -13.30 -16.00 -17.44
C PRO A 211 -13.06 -16.24 -15.94
N PRO A 212 -13.77 -17.19 -15.31
CA PRO A 212 -13.49 -17.59 -13.95
C PRO A 212 -12.02 -17.98 -13.76
N GLY A 213 -11.39 -17.44 -12.70
CA GLY A 213 -9.96 -17.66 -12.42
C GLY A 213 -9.02 -16.60 -13.01
N SER A 214 -9.51 -15.57 -13.71
CA SER A 214 -8.65 -14.53 -14.31
C SER A 214 -7.82 -13.78 -13.27
N ALA A 215 -8.39 -13.39 -12.11
CA ALA A 215 -7.63 -12.76 -11.03
C ALA A 215 -6.59 -13.72 -10.44
N ASP A 216 -6.90 -15.01 -10.38
CA ASP A 216 -5.97 -16.03 -9.93
C ASP A 216 -4.81 -16.20 -10.92
N LEU A 217 -5.10 -16.15 -12.21
CA LEU A 217 -4.09 -16.29 -13.25
C LEU A 217 -3.10 -15.12 -13.24
N VAL A 218 -3.57 -13.86 -13.13
CA VAL A 218 -2.64 -12.71 -13.06
C VAL A 218 -1.85 -12.69 -11.74
N LEU A 219 -2.43 -13.13 -10.62
CA LEU A 219 -1.68 -13.32 -9.37
C LEU A 219 -0.61 -14.41 -9.52
N SER A 220 -0.92 -15.53 -10.21
CA SER A 220 0.09 -16.57 -10.45
C SER A 220 1.29 -16.06 -11.25
N GLY A 221 1.06 -15.15 -12.19
CA GLY A 221 2.13 -14.48 -12.94
C GLY A 221 3.03 -13.61 -12.05
N LEU A 222 2.43 -12.86 -11.12
CA LEU A 222 3.20 -12.06 -10.14
C LEU A 222 3.98 -12.94 -9.15
N LEU A 223 3.41 -14.08 -8.71
CA LEU A 223 4.10 -15.03 -7.83
C LEU A 223 5.32 -15.67 -8.51
N GLU A 224 5.19 -16.01 -9.78
CA GLU A 224 6.32 -16.54 -10.56
C GLU A 224 7.42 -15.50 -10.73
N GLU A 225 7.07 -14.23 -10.95
CA GLU A 225 8.04 -13.13 -11.01
C GLU A 225 8.72 -12.91 -9.66
N ALA A 226 7.98 -12.96 -8.55
CA ALA A 226 8.54 -12.87 -7.20
C ALA A 226 9.56 -14.00 -6.94
N ARG A 227 9.22 -15.24 -7.35
CA ARG A 227 10.11 -16.39 -7.26
C ARG A 227 11.39 -16.17 -8.10
N ARG A 228 11.24 -15.69 -9.32
CA ARG A 228 12.37 -15.41 -10.24
C ARG A 228 13.32 -14.35 -9.68
N ARG A 229 12.78 -13.37 -8.96
CA ARG A 229 13.57 -12.31 -8.27
C ARG A 229 14.17 -12.75 -6.93
N GLY A 230 13.88 -13.96 -6.45
CA GLY A 230 14.38 -14.48 -5.18
C GLY A 230 13.69 -13.90 -3.94
N GLN A 231 12.53 -13.28 -4.11
CA GLN A 231 11.75 -12.80 -2.97
C GLN A 231 11.12 -13.99 -2.23
N THR A 232 11.01 -13.88 -0.92
CA THR A 232 10.57 -14.98 -0.05
C THR A 232 9.13 -14.87 0.42
N ARG A 233 8.51 -13.72 0.14
CA ARG A 233 7.13 -13.40 0.55
C ARG A 233 6.44 -12.52 -0.48
N MET A 234 5.11 -12.71 -0.61
CA MET A 234 4.24 -11.77 -1.30
C MET A 234 3.18 -11.24 -0.33
N ASN A 235 3.22 -9.95 -0.03
CA ASN A 235 2.17 -9.26 0.71
C ASN A 235 0.98 -9.00 -0.23
N LEU A 236 -0.17 -9.57 0.09
CA LEU A 236 -1.40 -9.43 -0.71
C LEU A 236 -2.26 -8.22 -0.29
N GLY A 237 -1.75 -7.35 0.59
CA GLY A 237 -2.48 -6.19 1.10
C GLY A 237 -3.51 -6.53 2.19
N LEU A 238 -4.36 -5.56 2.51
CA LEU A 238 -5.34 -5.60 3.59
C LEU A 238 -6.53 -6.53 3.31
N GLY A 239 -7.19 -7.02 4.38
CA GLY A 239 -8.38 -7.87 4.31
C GLY A 239 -9.57 -7.21 3.62
N VAL A 240 -9.79 -5.93 3.87
CA VAL A 240 -10.79 -5.03 3.28
C VAL A 240 -12.23 -5.51 3.44
N ASN A 241 -12.56 -6.71 2.94
CA ASN A 241 -13.89 -7.34 3.05
C ASN A 241 -13.80 -8.87 2.93
N ALA A 242 -14.93 -9.55 3.20
CA ALA A 242 -15.00 -11.00 3.21
C ALA A 242 -14.60 -11.66 1.87
N GLY A 243 -14.94 -11.04 0.73
CA GLY A 243 -14.62 -11.55 -0.61
C GLY A 243 -13.12 -11.48 -0.91
N ILE A 244 -12.47 -10.35 -0.57
CA ILE A 244 -11.02 -10.18 -0.70
C ILE A 244 -10.29 -11.12 0.26
N GLY A 245 -10.73 -11.21 1.51
CA GLY A 245 -10.19 -12.16 2.48
C GLY A 245 -10.32 -13.61 2.01
N PHE A 246 -11.45 -13.99 1.43
CA PHE A 246 -11.63 -15.33 0.84
C PHE A 246 -10.66 -15.57 -0.32
N PHE A 247 -10.49 -14.61 -1.23
CA PHE A 247 -9.54 -14.70 -2.34
C PHE A 247 -8.12 -14.99 -1.83
N LYS A 248 -7.68 -14.28 -0.79
CA LYS A 248 -6.34 -14.44 -0.20
C LYS A 248 -6.16 -15.80 0.46
N ARG A 249 -7.10 -16.19 1.32
CA ARG A 249 -7.07 -17.50 1.99
C ARG A 249 -7.17 -18.68 1.02
N LYS A 250 -7.87 -18.54 -0.09
CA LYS A 250 -7.92 -19.56 -1.16
C LYS A 250 -6.53 -19.90 -1.71
N TRP A 251 -5.60 -18.95 -1.69
CA TRP A 251 -4.20 -19.13 -2.08
C TRP A 251 -3.32 -19.65 -0.94
N GLY A 252 -3.86 -19.80 0.26
CA GLY A 252 -3.11 -20.16 1.47
C GLY A 252 -2.41 -18.96 2.13
N ALA A 253 -2.86 -17.73 1.82
CA ALA A 253 -2.34 -16.56 2.51
C ALA A 253 -2.84 -16.51 3.96
N GLU A 254 -1.94 -16.13 4.84
CA GLU A 254 -2.18 -16.03 6.28
C GLU A 254 -2.11 -14.57 6.75
N PRO A 255 -2.76 -14.24 7.88
CA PRO A 255 -2.53 -12.97 8.57
C PRO A 255 -1.03 -12.77 8.82
N PHE A 256 -0.54 -11.55 8.50
CA PHE A 256 0.90 -11.29 8.53
C PHE A 256 1.25 -10.15 9.50
N LEU A 257 0.71 -8.95 9.27
CA LEU A 257 0.92 -7.78 10.12
C LEU A 257 -0.41 -7.12 10.43
N PRO A 258 -0.66 -6.74 11.69
CA PRO A 258 -1.81 -5.91 12.03
C PRO A 258 -1.72 -4.56 11.31
N TYR A 259 -2.86 -3.99 10.95
CA TYR A 259 -2.99 -2.64 10.43
C TYR A 259 -3.85 -1.82 11.38
N VAL A 260 -3.29 -0.76 11.91
CA VAL A 260 -4.00 0.25 12.68
C VAL A 260 -3.66 1.61 12.08
N GLU A 261 -4.66 2.30 11.58
CA GLU A 261 -4.57 3.68 11.15
C GLU A 261 -5.17 4.58 12.21
N ALA A 262 -4.41 5.52 12.74
CA ALA A 262 -4.86 6.52 13.70
C ALA A 262 -4.59 7.92 13.16
N SER A 263 -5.63 8.76 13.03
CA SER A 263 -5.52 10.12 12.49
C SER A 263 -6.09 11.16 13.45
N TRP A 264 -5.33 12.24 13.67
CA TRP A 264 -5.76 13.33 14.56
C TRP A 264 -5.12 14.67 14.19
N GLU A 265 -5.76 15.76 14.62
CA GLU A 265 -5.24 17.12 14.54
C GLU A 265 -4.18 17.35 15.62
N VAL A 266 -3.09 18.00 15.26
CA VAL A 266 -2.00 18.36 16.16
C VAL A 266 -2.19 19.81 16.61
N LYS A 267 -2.37 20.03 17.90
CA LYS A 267 -2.52 21.40 18.44
C LYS A 267 -1.22 22.18 18.22
N PRO A 268 -1.28 23.41 17.63
CA PRO A 268 -0.07 24.23 17.45
C PRO A 268 0.58 24.52 18.81
N ARG A 269 1.87 24.26 18.93
CA ARG A 269 2.67 24.52 20.14
C ARG A 269 2.80 26.00 20.52
N GLY A 270 2.12 26.92 19.86
CA GLY A 270 2.25 28.37 20.07
C GLY A 270 1.09 29.05 20.80
N PHE A 271 -0.01 28.35 21.11
CA PHE A 271 -1.20 29.05 21.65
C PHE A 271 -1.10 29.38 23.14
N ILE A 272 -0.29 28.66 23.91
CA ILE A 272 -0.18 28.87 25.36
C ILE A 272 0.78 30.03 25.71
N SER A 273 1.80 30.30 24.89
CA SER A 273 2.74 31.39 25.15
C SER A 273 2.15 32.77 24.87
N LYS A 274 1.27 32.90 23.88
CA LYS A 274 0.61 34.19 23.57
C LYS A 274 -0.47 34.57 24.58
N LEU A 275 -1.15 33.61 25.20
CA LEU A 275 -2.11 33.90 26.25
C LEU A 275 -1.44 34.36 27.57
N ARG A 276 -0.26 33.80 27.92
CA ARG A 276 0.50 34.26 29.08
C ARG A 276 1.07 35.68 28.93
N SER A 277 1.50 36.06 27.72
CA SER A 277 1.99 37.41 27.46
C SER A 277 0.89 38.49 27.40
N LEU A 278 -0.36 38.11 27.12
CA LEU A 278 -1.51 39.02 27.13
C LEU A 278 -2.09 39.25 28.53
N VAL A 279 -1.96 38.24 29.45
CA VAL A 279 -2.42 38.38 30.84
C VAL A 279 -1.45 39.22 31.66
N ILE A 280 -0.15 39.18 31.38
CA ILE A 280 0.86 39.97 32.13
C ILE A 280 0.84 41.47 31.74
N LYS A 281 0.33 41.84 30.55
CA LYS A 281 0.23 43.27 30.14
C LYS A 281 -1.03 44.02 30.61
N ARG A 282 -1.93 43.37 31.38
CA ARG A 282 -3.13 44.03 31.98
C ARG A 282 -3.03 44.27 33.48
N SER A 283 -1.86 44.06 34.07
CA SER A 283 -1.64 44.30 35.53
C SER A 283 -0.46 45.27 35.76
N SER A 284 -0.33 46.30 34.90
CA SER A 284 0.59 47.42 35.11
C SER A 284 -0.13 48.70 34.75
#